data_72d9ccb7c9bded69c0e6b1b6e111e164
#
_entry.id   72d9ccb7c9bded69c0e6b1b6e111e164
#
_cell.length_a   1.000
_cell.length_b   1.000
_cell.length_c   1.000
_cell.angle_alpha   90.00
_cell.angle_beta   90.00
_cell.angle_gamma   90.00
#
_symmetry.space_group_name_H-M   'P 1'
#
loop_
_entity.id
_entity.type
_entity.pdbx_description
1 polymer ?
#
loop_
_entity_poly.entity_id
_entity_poly.type
_entity_poly.pdbx_seq_one_letter_code
_entity_poly.pdbx_strand_id
1 'polypeptide(L)' 'MATISLCMIVKNEEQVLARCLDSVADLMDEIIIVDTGSADATKEIARRYTDKVYD' A
#
# COMPACT_ATOMS: atom_id res chain seq x y z
N MET A 1 0.27 -18.43 -16.20
CA MET A 1 -0.67 -17.69 -15.37
C MET A 1 -0.18 -16.27 -15.19
N ALA A 2 -1.03 -15.30 -15.37
CA ALA A 2 -0.65 -13.90 -15.19
C ALA A 2 -0.68 -13.53 -13.71
N THR A 3 0.28 -12.70 -13.31
CA THR A 3 0.30 -12.14 -11.97
C THR A 3 -0.01 -10.65 -12.05
N ILE A 4 -0.64 -10.12 -11.00
CA ILE A 4 -0.99 -8.71 -10.93
C ILE A 4 -0.20 -8.08 -9.79
N SER A 5 0.59 -7.06 -10.12
CA SER A 5 1.35 -6.32 -9.13
C SER A 5 0.81 -4.90 -9.05
N LEU A 6 0.55 -4.45 -7.84
CA LEU A 6 0.11 -3.08 -7.59
C LEU A 6 1.28 -2.28 -7.06
N CYS A 7 1.57 -1.16 -7.69
CA CYS A 7 2.59 -0.23 -7.22
C CYS A 7 1.93 1.10 -6.91
N MET A 8 2.03 1.54 -5.67
CA MET A 8 1.41 2.79 -5.23
C MET A 8 2.46 3.73 -4.66
N ILE A 9 2.32 5.01 -4.97
CA ILE A 9 3.11 6.07 -4.35
C ILE A 9 2.16 6.85 -3.44
N VAL A 10 2.48 6.91 -2.16
CA VAL A 10 1.57 7.48 -1.16
C VAL A 10 2.25 8.55 -0.33
N LYS A 11 1.45 9.47 0.19
CA LYS A 11 1.91 10.47 1.16
C LYS A 11 0.70 10.93 1.96
N ASN A 12 0.78 10.77 3.29
CA ASN A 12 -0.27 11.23 4.21
C ASN A 12 -1.67 10.74 3.82
N GLU A 13 -1.78 9.43 3.55
CA GLU A 13 -3.02 8.82 3.07
C GLU A 13 -3.65 7.87 4.10
N GLU A 14 -3.36 8.06 5.38
CA GLU A 14 -3.77 7.08 6.39
C GLU A 14 -5.28 6.81 6.43
N GLN A 15 -6.12 7.82 6.15
CA GLN A 15 -7.56 7.64 6.20
C GLN A 15 -8.12 6.90 5.00
N VAL A 16 -7.41 6.94 3.88
CA VAL A 16 -7.88 6.39 2.60
C VAL A 16 -7.17 5.10 2.25
N LEU A 17 -5.91 4.97 2.67
CA LEU A 17 -5.06 3.87 2.24
C LEU A 17 -5.63 2.51 2.63
N ALA A 18 -6.05 2.35 3.88
CA ALA A 18 -6.60 1.08 4.34
C ALA A 18 -7.83 0.68 3.54
N ARG A 19 -8.73 1.63 3.28
CA ARG A 19 -9.92 1.38 2.49
C ARG A 19 -9.56 0.97 1.07
N CYS A 20 -8.60 1.68 0.48
CA CYS A 20 -8.15 1.38 -0.88
C CYS A 20 -7.54 -0.01 -0.96
N LEU A 21 -6.65 -0.34 -0.03
CA LEU A 21 -5.99 -1.63 -0.04
C LEU A 21 -6.95 -2.78 0.27
N ASP A 22 -7.91 -2.55 1.16
CA ASP A 22 -8.93 -3.58 1.46
C ASP A 22 -9.72 -3.98 0.22
N SER A 23 -9.99 -3.02 -0.66
CA SER A 23 -10.80 -3.30 -1.83
C SER A 23 -10.02 -4.04 -2.93
N VAL A 24 -8.69 -3.98 -2.92
CA VAL A 24 -7.89 -4.59 -4.00
C VAL A 24 -6.97 -5.70 -3.52
N ALA A 25 -6.76 -5.87 -2.23
CA ALA A 25 -5.76 -6.80 -1.71
C ALA A 25 -5.98 -8.24 -2.18
N ASP A 26 -7.23 -8.68 -2.24
CA ASP A 26 -7.55 -10.03 -2.66
C ASP A 26 -7.31 -10.25 -4.15
N LEU A 27 -7.23 -9.18 -4.92
CA LEU A 27 -7.06 -9.25 -6.38
C LEU A 27 -5.61 -9.15 -6.80
N MET A 28 -4.72 -8.75 -5.89
CA MET A 28 -3.32 -8.49 -6.22
C MET A 28 -2.44 -9.66 -5.78
N ASP A 29 -1.52 -10.04 -6.64
CA ASP A 29 -0.52 -11.05 -6.32
C ASP A 29 0.64 -10.42 -5.54
N GLU A 30 0.89 -9.13 -5.77
CA GLU A 30 1.95 -8.40 -5.12
C GLU A 30 1.55 -6.95 -4.95
N ILE A 31 1.87 -6.38 -3.79
CA ILE A 31 1.63 -4.97 -3.51
C ILE A 31 2.95 -4.32 -3.10
N ILE A 32 3.32 -3.28 -3.82
CA ILE A 32 4.52 -2.50 -3.53
C ILE A 32 4.10 -1.07 -3.24
N ILE A 33 4.50 -0.54 -2.10
CA ILE A 33 4.11 0.81 -1.70
C ILE A 33 5.36 1.65 -1.46
N VAL A 34 5.40 2.81 -2.08
CA VAL A 34 6.46 3.79 -1.89
C VAL A 34 5.87 4.97 -1.13
N ASP A 35 6.38 5.22 0.06
CA ASP A 35 5.94 6.33 0.90
C ASP A 35 6.92 7.49 0.71
N THR A 36 6.39 8.63 0.31
CA THR A 36 7.22 9.81 -0.01
C THR A 36 7.38 10.76 1.16
N GLY A 37 7.37 10.24 2.38
CA GLY A 37 7.62 11.05 3.56
C GLY A 37 6.37 11.41 4.34
N SER A 38 5.47 10.43 4.54
CA SER A 38 4.27 10.65 5.33
C SER A 38 4.61 10.99 6.78
N ALA A 39 3.90 11.96 7.33
CA ALA A 39 4.00 12.34 8.74
C ALA A 39 2.98 11.62 9.61
N ASP A 40 2.06 10.88 9.01
CA ASP A 40 1.01 10.15 9.70
C ASP A 40 1.29 8.64 9.71
N ALA A 41 0.28 7.84 9.99
CA ALA A 41 0.42 6.39 10.10
C ALA A 41 0.32 5.66 8.75
N THR A 42 0.45 6.38 7.63
CA THR A 42 0.33 5.79 6.29
C THR A 42 1.25 4.59 6.11
N LYS A 43 2.51 4.73 6.50
CA LYS A 43 3.50 3.67 6.34
C LYS A 43 3.15 2.44 7.18
N GLU A 44 2.67 2.65 8.39
CA GLU A 44 2.27 1.56 9.27
C GLU A 44 1.08 0.81 8.72
N ILE A 45 0.11 1.53 8.17
CA ILE A 45 -1.06 0.93 7.54
C ILE A 45 -0.63 0.10 6.33
N ALA A 46 0.27 0.64 5.50
CA ALA A 46 0.77 -0.07 4.34
C ALA A 46 1.41 -1.40 4.73
N ARG A 47 2.15 -1.43 5.83
CA ARG A 47 2.84 -2.64 6.30
C ARG A 47 1.90 -3.74 6.76
N ARG A 48 0.64 -3.42 7.01
CA ARG A 48 -0.37 -4.43 7.35
C ARG A 48 -0.77 -5.27 6.14
N TYR A 49 -0.54 -4.74 4.94
CA TYR A 49 -0.96 -5.38 3.69
C TYR A 49 0.21 -5.98 2.92
N THR A 50 1.40 -5.44 3.11
CA THR A 50 2.60 -5.90 2.42
C THR A 50 3.84 -5.52 3.20
N ASP A 51 4.92 -6.33 3.09
CA ASP A 51 6.23 -5.97 3.63
C ASP A 51 7.06 -5.18 2.63
N LYS A 52 6.55 -4.97 1.43
CA LYS A 52 7.26 -4.21 0.39
C LYS A 52 6.88 -2.74 0.46
N VAL A 53 7.22 -2.10 1.57
CA VAL A 53 6.97 -0.68 1.78
C VAL A 53 8.32 0.03 1.82
N TYR A 54 8.51 0.97 0.91
CA TYR A 54 9.78 1.69 0.74
C TYR A 54 9.59 3.20 0.91
N ASP A 55 10.67 3.84 1.28
CA ASP A 55 10.71 5.31 1.37
C ASP A 55 11.14 5.94 0.06
#